data_9ac2e3ccd48fd96ee5b403a3d34fff4b
#
_entry.id   9ac2e3ccd48fd96ee5b403a3d34fff4b
#
_cell.length_a   1.000
_cell.length_b   1.000
_cell.length_c   1.000
_cell.angle_alpha   90.00
_cell.angle_beta   90.00
_cell.angle_gamma   90.00
#
_symmetry.space_group_name_H-M   'P 1'
#
loop_
_entity.id
_entity.type
_entity.pdbx_description
1 polymer ?
#
loop_
_entity_poly.entity_id
_entity_poly.type
_entity_poly.pdbx_seq_one_letter_code
_entity_poly.pdbx_strand_id
1 'polypeptide(L)' 'MATVKNFRDLRSTRYVNVGEVVSVNYPKHGKRNVLTKHSGEVVAIGTGPGGRYITIKGEGGIIRSLSEAKIVKLRKHLA' A
#
# COMPACT_ATOMS: atom_id res chain seq x y z
N MET A 1 13.73 16.80 -4.10
CA MET A 1 12.90 17.14 -5.07
C MET A 1 12.48 16.09 -5.99
N ALA A 2 13.35 15.43 -6.60
CA ALA A 2 13.04 14.45 -7.62
C ALA A 2 12.29 13.26 -7.12
N THR A 3 12.38 12.96 -5.87
CA THR A 3 11.76 11.77 -5.30
C THR A 3 10.25 11.72 -5.48
N VAL A 4 9.61 12.86 -5.47
CA VAL A 4 8.17 12.91 -5.61
C VAL A 4 7.71 12.39 -6.96
N LYS A 5 8.53 12.56 -7.97
CA LYS A 5 8.20 12.15 -9.31
C LYS A 5 8.30 10.67 -9.53
N ASN A 6 8.88 9.97 -8.58
CA ASN A 6 9.09 8.54 -8.71
C ASN A 6 7.90 7.69 -8.29
N PHE A 7 6.81 8.34 -7.90
CA PHE A 7 5.61 7.62 -7.51
C PHE A 7 4.50 7.85 -8.53
N ARG A 8 3.79 6.80 -8.83
CA ARG A 8 2.66 6.83 -9.74
C ARG A 8 1.41 6.35 -9.01
N ASP A 9 0.32 7.09 -9.14
CA ASP A 9 -0.96 6.69 -8.58
C ASP A 9 -1.51 5.47 -9.30
N LEU A 10 -2.02 4.52 -8.54
CA LEU A 10 -2.66 3.33 -9.06
C LEU A 10 -4.09 3.27 -8.58
N ARG A 11 -4.95 2.67 -9.37
CA ARG A 11 -6.36 2.50 -9.03
C ARG A 11 -6.64 1.14 -8.41
N SER A 12 -5.72 0.21 -8.55
CA SER A 12 -5.94 -1.15 -8.10
C SER A 12 -4.64 -1.81 -7.71
N THR A 13 -4.71 -2.70 -6.73
CA THR A 13 -3.55 -3.51 -6.33
C THR A 13 -3.14 -4.50 -7.42
N ARG A 14 -3.98 -4.66 -8.47
CA ARG A 14 -3.67 -5.54 -9.58
C ARG A 14 -2.39 -5.16 -10.31
N TYR A 15 -1.99 -3.90 -10.23
CA TYR A 15 -0.77 -3.42 -10.88
C TYR A 15 0.45 -3.43 -9.97
N VAL A 16 0.33 -4.07 -8.82
CA VAL A 16 1.42 -4.18 -7.84
C VAL A 16 1.94 -5.59 -7.84
N ASN A 17 3.25 -5.74 -7.82
CA ASN A 17 3.90 -7.05 -7.75
C ASN A 17 4.78 -7.15 -6.51
N VAL A 18 5.00 -8.36 -6.03
CA VAL A 18 5.91 -8.62 -4.92
C VAL A 18 7.30 -8.08 -5.28
N GLY A 19 7.92 -7.39 -4.36
CA GLY A 19 9.23 -6.78 -4.55
C GLY A 19 9.18 -5.32 -4.91
N GLU A 20 8.01 -4.81 -5.29
CA GLU A 20 7.86 -3.40 -5.63
C GLU A 20 7.64 -2.56 -4.38
N VAL A 21 8.05 -1.31 -4.43
CA VAL A 21 7.86 -0.37 -3.34
C VAL A 21 6.61 0.45 -3.59
N VAL A 22 5.74 0.50 -2.60
CA VAL A 22 4.48 1.23 -2.71
C VAL A 22 4.26 2.11 -1.49
N SER A 23 3.37 3.07 -1.62
CA SER A 23 2.90 3.91 -0.53
C SER A 23 1.38 3.88 -0.55
N VAL A 24 0.78 3.58 0.58
CA VAL A 24 -0.68 3.48 0.70
C VAL A 24 -1.21 4.40 1.77
N ASN A 25 -2.41 4.91 1.55
CA ASN A 25 -3.15 5.65 2.55
C ASN A 25 -4.41 4.88 2.86
N TYR A 26 -4.70 4.74 4.14
CA TYR A 26 -5.88 4.00 4.59
C TYR A 26 -6.40 4.61 5.90
N PRO A 27 -7.68 4.38 6.24
CA PRO A 27 -8.24 4.95 7.46
C PRO A 27 -7.54 4.36 8.69
N LYS A 28 -7.20 5.22 9.62
CA LYS A 28 -6.62 4.78 10.88
C LYS A 28 -7.65 3.96 11.64
N HIS A 29 -7.20 2.88 12.26
CA HIS A 29 -8.07 2.00 13.02
C HIS A 29 -8.88 2.80 14.04
N GLY A 30 -10.21 2.64 14.00
CA GLY A 30 -11.12 3.34 14.90
C GLY A 30 -11.39 4.80 14.56
N LYS A 31 -10.78 5.33 13.49
CA LYS A 31 -10.97 6.75 13.14
C LYS A 31 -11.12 6.90 11.63
N ARG A 32 -12.35 6.97 11.17
CA ARG A 32 -12.64 7.05 9.73
C ARG A 32 -12.09 8.30 9.05
N ASN A 33 -12.07 9.41 9.77
CA ASN A 33 -11.66 10.68 9.18
C ASN A 33 -10.16 10.93 9.22
N VAL A 34 -9.41 10.01 9.78
CA VAL A 34 -7.97 10.14 9.87
C VAL A 34 -7.33 9.09 8.98
N LEU A 35 -6.56 9.53 8.01
CA LEU A 35 -5.81 8.63 7.14
C LEU A 35 -4.42 8.42 7.71
N THR A 36 -3.95 7.20 7.57
CA THR A 36 -2.60 6.84 7.92
C THR A 36 -1.88 6.40 6.67
N LYS A 37 -0.57 6.49 6.69
CA LYS A 37 0.25 6.13 5.54
C LYS A 37 1.21 5.02 5.92
N HIS A 38 1.38 4.08 5.01
CA HIS A 38 2.38 3.03 5.18
C HIS A 38 3.09 2.84 3.84
N SER A 39 4.41 2.83 3.89
CA SER A 39 5.21 2.69 2.68
C SER A 39 6.24 1.61 2.89
N GLY A 40 6.54 0.90 1.84
CA GLY A 40 7.54 -0.14 1.89
C GLY A 40 7.45 -1.11 0.75
N GLU A 41 8.15 -2.22 0.90
CA GLU A 41 8.21 -3.26 -0.10
C GLU A 41 7.04 -4.21 0.04
N VAL A 42 6.42 -4.55 -1.08
CA VAL A 42 5.36 -5.56 -1.11
C VAL A 42 6.01 -6.94 -0.95
N VAL A 43 5.66 -7.64 0.10
CA VAL A 43 6.24 -8.97 0.38
C VAL A 43 5.27 -10.11 0.11
N ALA A 44 3.99 -9.81 -0.04
CA ALA A 44 2.99 -10.83 -0.37
C ALA A 44 1.75 -10.18 -0.98
N ILE A 45 1.07 -10.93 -1.82
CA ILE A 45 -0.19 -10.53 -2.42
C ILE A 45 -1.09 -11.75 -2.39
N GLY A 46 -2.35 -11.56 -2.02
CA GLY A 46 -3.27 -12.67 -1.99
C GLY A 46 -4.72 -12.23 -2.08
N THR A 47 -5.61 -13.19 -1.98
CA THR A 47 -7.05 -12.95 -1.93
C THR A 47 -7.60 -13.63 -0.69
N GLY A 48 -8.58 -13.00 -0.09
CA GLY A 48 -9.23 -13.52 1.10
C GLY A 48 -10.70 -13.13 1.11
N PRO A 49 -11.37 -13.31 2.25
CA PRO A 49 -12.80 -13.00 2.36
C PRO A 49 -13.14 -11.56 1.99
N GLY A 50 -12.22 -10.64 2.24
CA GLY A 50 -12.42 -9.23 1.92
C GLY A 50 -11.93 -8.85 0.53
N GLY A 51 -11.56 -9.81 -0.30
CA GLY A 51 -11.04 -9.57 -1.63
C GLY A 51 -9.52 -9.59 -1.67
N ARG A 52 -8.96 -8.86 -2.61
CA ARG A 52 -7.50 -8.84 -2.79
C ARG A 52 -6.83 -8.03 -1.68
N TYR A 53 -5.68 -8.49 -1.22
CA TYR A 53 -4.89 -7.78 -0.21
C TYR A 53 -3.42 -7.76 -0.60
N ILE A 54 -2.70 -6.80 -0.06
CA ILE A 54 -1.26 -6.73 -0.19
C ILE A 54 -0.63 -6.63 1.20
N THR A 55 0.55 -7.21 1.35
CA THR A 55 1.32 -7.14 2.58
C THR A 55 2.57 -6.32 2.30
N ILE A 56 2.77 -5.29 3.10
CA ILE A 56 3.84 -4.33 2.92
C ILE A 56 4.76 -4.33 4.13
N LYS A 57 6.05 -4.47 3.89
CA LYS A 57 7.07 -4.37 4.92
C LYS A 57 7.68 -2.98 4.86
N GLY A 58 7.38 -2.18 5.87
CA GLY A 58 7.84 -0.81 5.93
C GLY A 58 9.10 -0.64 6.73
N GLU A 59 9.39 0.62 7.03
CA GLU A 59 10.56 1.01 7.79
C GLU A 59 10.53 0.38 9.17
N GLY A 60 11.68 -0.03 9.66
CA GLY A 60 11.78 -0.72 10.93
C GLY A 60 11.27 -2.16 10.91
N GLY A 61 10.96 -2.69 9.74
CA GLY A 61 10.50 -4.05 9.61
C GLY A 61 9.03 -4.25 9.94
N ILE A 62 8.27 -3.16 10.07
CA ILE A 62 6.84 -3.25 10.37
C ILE A 62 6.10 -3.81 9.17
N ILE A 63 5.36 -4.88 9.38
CA ILE A 63 4.62 -5.55 8.33
C ILE A 63 3.13 -5.33 8.52
N ARG A 64 2.45 -4.90 7.45
CA ARG A 64 1.00 -4.69 7.47
C ARG A 64 0.36 -5.30 6.25
N SER A 65 -0.76 -5.99 6.48
CA SER A 65 -1.59 -6.52 5.40
C SER A 65 -2.82 -5.65 5.27
N LEU A 66 -3.07 -5.17 4.07
CA LEU A 66 -4.19 -4.26 3.81
C LEU A 66 -5.03 -4.79 2.67
N SER A 67 -6.34 -4.84 2.89
CA SER A 67 -7.24 -5.23 1.80
C SER A 67 -7.41 -4.05 0.85
N GLU A 68 -7.61 -4.35 -0.41
CA GLU A 68 -7.81 -3.32 -1.43
C GLU A 68 -8.96 -2.39 -1.08
N ALA A 69 -10.01 -2.92 -0.47
CA ALA A 69 -11.17 -2.14 -0.10
C ALA A 69 -10.87 -1.06 0.95
N LYS A 70 -9.83 -1.27 1.75
CA LYS A 70 -9.45 -0.30 2.79
C LYS A 70 -8.47 0.75 2.29
N ILE A 71 -7.85 0.52 1.15
CA ILE A 71 -6.85 1.44 0.62
C ILE A 71 -7.56 2.60 -0.07
N VAL A 72 -7.32 3.80 0.42
CA VAL A 72 -7.91 5.01 -0.15
C VAL A 72 -7.04 5.51 -1.31
N LYS A 73 -5.74 5.43 -1.15
CA LYS A 73 -4.82 5.87 -2.18
C LYS A 73 -3.64 4.91 -2.24
N LEU A 74 -3.26 4.53 -3.43
CA LEU A 74 -2.16 3.61 -3.65
C LEU A 74 -1.23 4.24 -4.69
N ARG A 75 0.03 4.32 -4.35
CA ARG A 75 1.06 4.82 -5.27
C ARG A 75 2.19 3.83 -5.34
N LYS A 76 2.68 3.61 -6.54
CA LYS A 76 3.80 2.71 -6.79
C LYS A 76 5.04 3.53 -7.10
N HIS A 77 6.14 3.17 -6.48
CA HIS A 77 7.43 3.78 -6.77
C HIS A 77 7.92 3.31 -8.13
N LEU A 78 8.30 4.24 -8.96
CA LEU A 78 8.86 3.93 -10.27
C LEU A 78 10.38 4.01 -10.18
N ALA A 79 11.02 2.91 -10.45
CA ALA A 79 12.47 2.85 -10.36
C ALA A 79 13.13 3.49 -11.58
#